data_ef4e6f64dec1ee5b40fbc4056cdbf617
#
_entry.id   ef4e6f64dec1ee5b40fbc4056cdbf617
#
_cell.length_a   1.000
_cell.length_b   1.000
_cell.length_c   1.000
_cell.angle_alpha   90.00
_cell.angle_beta   90.00
_cell.angle_gamma   90.00
#
_symmetry.space_group_name_H-M   'P 1'
#
loop_
_entity.id
_entity.type
_entity.pdbx_description
1 polymer ?
#
loop_
_entity_poly.entity_id
_entity_poly.type
_entity_poly.pdbx_seq_one_letter_code
_entity_poly.pdbx_strand_id
1 'polypeptide(L)'
;MPAPSSLLDACARFAAEVSPEATARVVGLLESDGAVRAGVGLTGDAARLYGQLLAAWADCSIKPSAADVANLLCGAAHAIEGERRRQRVELVWSGPQTVSSTLRSTGPALLELIRGAQESVYLVTFAAYKVPEVANALADAAKRGVRVVLVLESDAANGGKVDFDPLPHLAGES
;
A
#
# COMPACT_ATOMS: atom_id res chain seq x y z
N MET A 1 -0.73 18.13 -3.06
CA MET A 1 0.51 17.35 -3.25
C MET A 1 1.47 18.16 -4.12
N PRO A 2 2.77 18.22 -3.81
CA PRO A 2 3.73 18.92 -4.64
C PRO A 2 3.78 18.30 -6.05
N ALA A 3 4.05 19.12 -7.06
CA ALA A 3 4.26 18.65 -8.43
C ALA A 3 5.50 17.75 -8.46
N PRO A 4 5.55 16.73 -9.34
CA PRO A 4 6.73 15.90 -9.48
C PRO A 4 7.93 16.76 -9.87
N SER A 5 9.04 16.58 -9.16
CA SER A 5 10.26 17.38 -9.34
C SER A 5 11.09 16.92 -10.56
N SER A 6 10.78 15.76 -11.13
CA SER A 6 11.50 15.19 -12.26
C SER A 6 10.57 14.37 -13.16
N LEU A 7 11.02 14.09 -14.39
CA LEU A 7 10.33 13.17 -15.31
C LEU A 7 10.20 11.76 -14.71
N LEU A 8 11.22 11.30 -13.98
CA LEU A 8 11.20 9.99 -13.32
C LEU A 8 10.10 9.91 -12.26
N ASP A 9 9.96 10.97 -11.43
CA ASP A 9 8.90 11.04 -10.42
C ASP A 9 7.51 11.08 -11.07
N ALA A 10 7.37 11.79 -12.21
CA ALA A 10 6.13 11.83 -12.96
C ALA A 10 5.75 10.47 -13.55
N CYS A 11 6.72 9.73 -14.12
CA CYS A 11 6.51 8.36 -14.62
C CYS A 11 6.14 7.40 -13.49
N ALA A 12 6.87 7.43 -12.39
CA ALA A 12 6.61 6.57 -11.23
C ALA A 12 5.22 6.83 -10.64
N ARG A 13 4.86 8.10 -10.49
CA ARG A 13 3.56 8.48 -9.98
C ARG A 13 2.41 8.08 -10.90
N PHE A 14 2.57 8.31 -12.21
CA PHE A 14 1.59 7.89 -13.20
C PHE A 14 1.35 6.38 -13.13
N ALA A 15 2.42 5.58 -13.14
CA ALA A 15 2.34 4.13 -13.04
C ALA A 15 1.74 3.62 -11.72
N ALA A 16 1.93 4.36 -10.61
CA ALA A 16 1.40 3.99 -9.30
C ALA A 16 -0.10 4.28 -9.15
N GLU A 17 -0.58 5.38 -9.71
CA GLU A 17 -1.93 5.89 -9.47
C GLU A 17 -2.90 5.57 -10.63
N VAL A 18 -2.40 5.20 -11.81
CA VAL A 18 -3.20 4.88 -13.01
C VAL A 18 -3.31 3.38 -13.20
N SER A 19 -4.42 2.92 -13.77
CA SER A 19 -4.60 1.48 -14.03
C SER A 19 -3.58 0.94 -15.03
N PRO A 20 -3.20 -0.35 -14.92
CA PRO A 20 -2.26 -0.98 -15.86
C PRO A 20 -2.69 -0.86 -17.33
N GLU A 21 -4.01 -0.98 -17.61
CA GLU A 21 -4.55 -0.88 -18.98
C GLU A 21 -4.43 0.55 -19.53
N ALA A 22 -4.66 1.57 -18.70
CA ALA A 22 -4.51 2.96 -19.10
C ALA A 22 -3.04 3.32 -19.29
N THR A 23 -2.16 2.79 -18.44
CA THR A 23 -0.70 2.94 -18.56
C THR A 23 -0.20 2.30 -19.88
N ALA A 24 -0.63 1.08 -20.19
CA ALA A 24 -0.28 0.40 -21.43
C ALA A 24 -0.75 1.18 -22.68
N ARG A 25 -1.93 1.79 -22.64
CA ARG A 25 -2.40 2.66 -23.74
C ARG A 25 -1.50 3.88 -23.94
N VAL A 26 -1.07 4.53 -22.85
CA VAL A 26 -0.14 5.67 -22.95
C VAL A 26 1.21 5.24 -23.52
N VAL A 27 1.75 4.11 -23.07
CA VAL A 27 2.99 3.53 -23.62
C VAL A 27 2.85 3.30 -25.14
N GLY A 28 1.80 2.62 -25.58
CA GLY A 28 1.57 2.36 -27.01
C GLY A 28 1.43 3.63 -27.87
N LEU A 29 0.90 4.72 -27.29
CA LEU A 29 0.82 6.01 -27.99
C LEU A 29 2.18 6.71 -28.09
N LEU A 30 2.99 6.65 -27.05
CA LEU A 30 4.34 7.18 -27.04
C LEU A 30 5.23 6.44 -28.07
N GLU A 31 5.02 5.13 -28.25
CA GLU A 31 5.75 4.31 -29.22
C GLU A 31 5.31 4.56 -30.67
N SER A 32 4.06 4.93 -30.90
CA SER A 32 3.49 5.08 -32.24
C SER A 32 3.75 6.44 -32.90
N ASP A 33 4.62 7.27 -32.36
CA ASP A 33 5.15 8.55 -32.91
C ASP A 33 4.09 9.61 -33.32
N GLY A 34 2.83 9.42 -32.95
CA GLY A 34 1.79 10.20 -33.61
C GLY A 34 0.94 11.15 -32.78
N ALA A 35 0.74 10.96 -31.50
CA ALA A 35 -0.32 11.73 -30.82
C ALA A 35 -0.10 12.00 -29.32
N VAL A 36 1.09 12.42 -28.95
CA VAL A 36 1.41 12.85 -27.58
C VAL A 36 0.49 13.99 -27.07
N ARG A 37 -0.24 14.66 -27.97
CA ARG A 37 -1.07 15.83 -27.66
C ARG A 37 -2.58 15.60 -27.61
N ALA A 38 -3.10 14.54 -28.22
CA ALA A 38 -4.53 14.25 -28.17
C ALA A 38 -4.81 13.40 -26.95
N GLY A 39 -5.64 13.88 -26.07
CA GLY A 39 -6.03 13.16 -24.85
C GLY A 39 -6.47 11.73 -25.17
N VAL A 40 -5.75 10.78 -24.66
CA VAL A 40 -5.77 9.34 -24.91
C VAL A 40 -7.04 8.65 -24.37
N GLY A 41 -8.18 9.36 -24.35
CA GLY A 41 -9.37 8.84 -23.68
C GLY A 41 -9.20 8.64 -22.18
N LEU A 42 -8.22 9.31 -21.57
CA LEU A 42 -8.05 9.37 -20.13
C LEU A 42 -9.03 10.39 -19.55
N THR A 43 -9.59 10.07 -18.40
CA THR A 43 -10.53 10.92 -17.67
C THR A 43 -10.09 11.09 -16.22
N GLY A 44 -10.59 12.11 -15.54
CA GLY A 44 -10.35 12.34 -14.12
C GLY A 44 -8.87 12.44 -13.76
N ASP A 45 -8.45 11.73 -12.72
CA ASP A 45 -7.08 11.77 -12.20
C ASP A 45 -6.03 11.26 -13.20
N ALA A 46 -6.37 10.27 -14.02
CA ALA A 46 -5.45 9.77 -15.03
C ALA A 46 -5.11 10.85 -16.08
N ALA A 47 -6.07 11.66 -16.50
CA ALA A 47 -5.84 12.78 -17.42
C ALA A 47 -4.97 13.84 -16.77
N ARG A 48 -5.20 14.17 -15.50
CA ARG A 48 -4.41 15.13 -14.72
C ARG A 48 -2.96 14.67 -14.58
N LEU A 49 -2.74 13.40 -14.22
CA LEU A 49 -1.42 12.81 -14.08
C LEU A 49 -0.67 12.75 -15.41
N TYR A 50 -1.37 12.46 -16.50
CA TYR A 50 -0.80 12.52 -17.84
C TYR A 50 -0.34 13.92 -18.21
N GLY A 51 -1.14 14.94 -17.90
CA GLY A 51 -0.74 16.34 -18.08
C GLY A 51 0.51 16.72 -17.29
N GLN A 52 0.65 16.22 -16.04
CA GLN A 52 1.85 16.41 -15.23
C GLN A 52 3.08 15.72 -15.83
N LEU A 53 2.91 14.51 -16.37
CA LEU A 53 3.97 13.79 -17.06
C LEU A 53 4.45 14.54 -18.30
N LEU A 54 3.53 15.05 -19.11
CA LEU A 54 3.87 15.85 -20.30
C LEU A 54 4.59 17.16 -19.92
N ALA A 55 4.16 17.83 -18.85
CA ALA A 55 4.81 19.04 -18.36
C ALA A 55 6.24 18.74 -17.88
N ALA A 56 6.42 17.69 -17.06
CA ALA A 56 7.74 17.27 -16.59
C ALA A 56 8.66 16.87 -17.74
N TRP A 57 8.13 16.24 -18.81
CA TRP A 57 8.89 15.92 -20.00
C TRP A 57 9.30 17.19 -20.78
N ALA A 58 8.39 18.15 -20.89
CA ALA A 58 8.68 19.42 -21.56
C ALA A 58 9.77 20.24 -20.85
N ASP A 59 9.84 20.15 -19.53
CA ASP A 59 10.80 20.84 -18.66
C ASP A 59 12.22 20.20 -18.65
N CYS A 60 12.40 19.03 -19.27
CA CYS A 60 13.71 18.39 -19.36
C CYS A 60 14.70 19.26 -20.17
N SER A 61 15.86 19.56 -19.60
CA SER A 61 16.96 20.28 -20.27
C SER A 61 17.49 19.51 -21.49
N ILE A 62 17.60 18.18 -21.38
CA ILE A 62 17.88 17.25 -22.47
C ILE A 62 16.59 16.47 -22.68
N LYS A 63 15.92 16.71 -23.82
CA LYS A 63 14.63 16.06 -24.10
C LYS A 63 14.83 14.61 -24.49
N PRO A 64 14.35 13.65 -23.66
CA PRO A 64 14.28 12.24 -24.09
C PRO A 64 13.30 12.09 -25.26
N SER A 65 13.52 11.08 -26.10
CA SER A 65 12.55 10.72 -27.13
C SER A 65 11.26 10.17 -26.52
N ALA A 66 10.20 10.10 -27.31
CA ALA A 66 8.94 9.48 -26.88
C ALA A 66 9.15 8.00 -26.50
N ALA A 67 10.00 7.28 -27.22
CA ALA A 67 10.37 5.91 -26.91
C ALA A 67 11.12 5.79 -25.58
N ASP A 68 11.99 6.76 -25.22
CA ASP A 68 12.66 6.77 -23.91
C ASP A 68 11.65 6.95 -22.79
N VAL A 69 10.68 7.87 -22.96
CA VAL A 69 9.62 8.09 -21.96
C VAL A 69 8.71 6.86 -21.84
N ALA A 70 8.39 6.21 -22.95
CA ALA A 70 7.65 4.95 -22.97
C ALA A 70 8.38 3.86 -22.17
N ASN A 71 9.69 3.71 -22.40
CA ASN A 71 10.53 2.75 -21.67
C ASN A 71 10.61 3.05 -20.16
N LEU A 72 10.76 4.33 -19.79
CA LEU A 72 10.74 4.75 -18.37
C LEU A 72 9.40 4.41 -17.71
N LEU A 73 8.30 4.70 -18.39
CA LEU A 73 6.95 4.41 -17.87
C LEU A 73 6.69 2.91 -17.76
N CYS A 74 7.15 2.14 -18.74
CA CYS A 74 7.06 0.68 -18.73
C CYS A 74 7.87 0.07 -17.58
N GLY A 75 9.10 0.55 -17.38
CA GLY A 75 9.95 0.12 -16.25
C GLY A 75 9.34 0.46 -14.89
N ALA A 76 8.80 1.67 -14.74
CA ALA A 76 8.11 2.08 -13.52
C ALA A 76 6.87 1.21 -13.25
N ALA A 77 6.06 0.95 -14.28
CA ALA A 77 4.87 0.11 -14.17
C ALA A 77 5.24 -1.34 -13.78
N HIS A 78 6.28 -1.89 -14.38
CA HIS A 78 6.76 -3.24 -14.07
C HIS A 78 7.27 -3.36 -12.62
N ALA A 79 8.03 -2.37 -12.15
CA ALA A 79 8.54 -2.35 -10.78
C ALA A 79 7.39 -2.26 -9.76
N ILE A 80 6.42 -1.39 -10.00
CA ILE A 80 5.25 -1.22 -9.12
C ILE A 80 4.38 -2.47 -9.10
N GLU A 81 4.16 -3.10 -10.26
CA GLU A 81 3.42 -4.36 -10.32
C GLU A 81 4.17 -5.49 -9.60
N GLY A 82 5.50 -5.52 -9.69
CA GLY A 82 6.34 -6.44 -8.94
C GLY A 82 6.17 -6.28 -7.42
N GLU A 83 6.16 -5.04 -6.93
CA GLU A 83 5.91 -4.75 -5.52
C GLU A 83 4.46 -5.11 -5.10
N ARG A 84 3.47 -4.79 -5.91
CA ARG A 84 2.06 -5.18 -5.65
C ARG A 84 1.88 -6.69 -5.54
N ARG A 85 2.57 -7.47 -6.40
CA ARG A 85 2.53 -8.95 -6.34
C ARG A 85 3.18 -9.53 -5.09
N ARG A 86 4.13 -8.82 -4.48
CA ARG A 86 4.72 -9.20 -3.19
C ARG A 86 3.79 -8.92 -2.01
N GLN A 87 2.85 -7.98 -2.17
CA GLN A 87 1.84 -7.69 -1.16
C GLN A 87 0.72 -8.73 -1.22
N ARG A 88 0.46 -9.38 -0.09
CA ARG A 88 -0.70 -10.25 0.07
C ARG A 88 -1.74 -9.54 0.92
N VAL A 89 -2.90 -9.25 0.32
CA VAL A 89 -4.07 -8.74 1.03
C VAL A 89 -5.06 -9.89 1.18
N GLU A 90 -5.43 -10.19 2.40
CA GLU A 90 -6.39 -11.24 2.73
C GLU A 90 -7.51 -10.66 3.58
N LEU A 91 -8.75 -10.86 3.15
CA LEU A 91 -9.92 -10.54 3.94
C LEU A 91 -10.27 -11.72 4.83
N VAL A 92 -10.31 -11.49 6.14
CA VAL A 92 -10.76 -12.47 7.13
C VAL A 92 -12.01 -11.95 7.84
N TRP A 93 -12.89 -12.86 8.25
CA TRP A 93 -14.18 -12.52 8.82
C TRP A 93 -14.38 -13.14 10.19
N SER A 94 -14.83 -12.32 11.16
CA SER A 94 -15.24 -12.77 12.50
C SER A 94 -16.73 -12.53 12.67
N GLY A 95 -17.54 -13.49 12.26
CA GLY A 95 -19.00 -13.40 12.38
C GLY A 95 -19.65 -14.78 12.25
N PRO A 96 -20.98 -14.84 12.27
CA PRO A 96 -21.69 -16.10 12.06
C PRO A 96 -21.24 -16.73 10.74
N GLN A 97 -20.80 -17.98 10.82
CA GLN A 97 -20.41 -18.72 9.62
C GLN A 97 -21.66 -19.10 8.84
N THR A 98 -21.77 -18.66 7.61
CA THR A 98 -22.72 -19.22 6.66
C THR A 98 -22.10 -20.44 5.97
N VAL A 99 -22.91 -21.44 5.66
CA VAL A 99 -22.49 -22.74 5.12
C VAL A 99 -21.63 -22.64 3.82
N SER A 100 -21.58 -21.47 3.21
CA SER A 100 -20.85 -21.20 1.97
C SER A 100 -19.62 -20.28 2.13
N SER A 101 -19.26 -19.83 3.34
CA SER A 101 -18.12 -18.95 3.50
C SER A 101 -16.82 -19.73 3.63
N THR A 102 -15.97 -19.65 2.61
CA THR A 102 -14.56 -20.13 2.64
C THR A 102 -13.61 -19.18 3.37
N LEU A 103 -14.15 -18.16 4.06
CA LEU A 103 -13.35 -17.14 4.73
C LEU A 103 -12.72 -17.72 6.00
N ARG A 104 -11.43 -17.44 6.16
CA ARG A 104 -10.67 -17.84 7.35
C ARG A 104 -11.12 -17.04 8.58
N SER A 105 -11.08 -17.68 9.74
CA SER A 105 -11.30 -16.99 11.02
C SER A 105 -10.18 -15.97 11.29
N THR A 106 -10.54 -14.80 11.82
CA THR A 106 -9.60 -13.70 12.09
C THR A 106 -8.50 -14.10 13.08
N GLY A 107 -8.82 -14.83 14.14
CA GLY A 107 -7.84 -15.20 15.17
C GLY A 107 -6.66 -16.01 14.63
N PRO A 108 -6.86 -17.18 14.03
CA PRO A 108 -5.78 -17.97 13.44
C PRO A 108 -5.00 -17.22 12.35
N ALA A 109 -5.66 -16.46 11.48
CA ALA A 109 -5.01 -15.67 10.44
C ALA A 109 -4.10 -14.58 11.02
N LEU A 110 -4.56 -13.88 12.06
CA LEU A 110 -3.76 -12.87 12.77
C LEU A 110 -2.52 -13.48 13.43
N LEU A 111 -2.67 -14.61 14.11
CA LEU A 111 -1.55 -15.31 14.73
C LEU A 111 -0.52 -15.80 13.69
N GLU A 112 -0.96 -16.27 12.55
CA GLU A 112 -0.07 -16.67 11.45
C GLU A 112 0.73 -15.49 10.91
N LEU A 113 0.09 -14.32 10.69
CA LEU A 113 0.76 -13.10 10.27
C LEU A 113 1.81 -12.64 11.27
N ILE A 114 1.47 -12.60 12.58
CA ILE A 114 2.41 -12.17 13.63
C ILE A 114 3.60 -13.12 13.74
N ARG A 115 3.35 -14.43 13.69
CA ARG A 115 4.40 -15.46 13.79
C ARG A 115 5.30 -15.48 12.55
N GLY A 116 4.75 -15.20 11.37
CA GLY A 116 5.47 -15.16 10.09
C GLY A 116 6.24 -13.86 9.86
N ALA A 117 6.00 -12.81 10.63
CA ALA A 117 6.65 -11.52 10.45
C ALA A 117 8.16 -11.60 10.69
N GLN A 118 8.95 -10.98 9.78
CA GLN A 118 10.41 -10.94 9.82
C GLN A 118 10.96 -9.55 10.13
N GLU A 119 10.27 -8.48 9.72
CA GLU A 119 10.77 -7.10 9.83
C GLU A 119 9.89 -6.24 10.74
N SER A 120 8.57 -6.21 10.48
CA SER A 120 7.65 -5.37 11.24
C SER A 120 6.23 -5.93 11.28
N VAL A 121 5.53 -5.62 12.38
CA VAL A 121 4.09 -5.83 12.56
C VAL A 121 3.47 -4.49 12.91
N TYR A 122 2.44 -4.08 12.17
CA TYR A 122 1.57 -2.96 12.49
C TYR A 122 0.18 -3.51 12.78
N LEU A 123 -0.28 -3.37 14.01
CA LEU A 123 -1.58 -3.86 14.44
C LEU A 123 -2.44 -2.70 14.93
N VAL A 124 -3.59 -2.49 14.27
CA VAL A 124 -4.64 -1.55 14.70
C VAL A 124 -5.80 -2.37 15.26
N THR A 125 -6.14 -2.19 16.51
CA THR A 125 -7.14 -3.03 17.17
C THR A 125 -7.75 -2.36 18.40
N PHE A 126 -8.99 -2.70 18.69
CA PHE A 126 -9.69 -2.29 19.91
C PHE A 126 -9.51 -3.28 21.09
N ALA A 127 -8.98 -4.48 20.84
CA ALA A 127 -9.07 -5.57 21.81
C ALA A 127 -7.91 -6.59 21.76
N ALA A 128 -6.73 -6.25 21.24
CA ALA A 128 -5.59 -7.17 21.18
C ALA A 128 -5.20 -7.75 22.56
N TYR A 129 -5.31 -6.94 23.59
CA TYR A 129 -5.00 -7.28 24.99
C TYR A 129 -5.97 -8.30 25.60
N LYS A 130 -7.18 -8.46 25.04
CA LYS A 130 -8.17 -9.43 25.52
C LYS A 130 -7.90 -10.86 25.05
N VAL A 131 -6.91 -11.05 24.18
CA VAL A 131 -6.58 -12.35 23.59
C VAL A 131 -5.13 -12.69 23.96
N PRO A 132 -4.90 -13.46 25.03
CA PRO A 132 -3.55 -13.78 25.52
C PRO A 132 -2.63 -14.35 24.44
N GLU A 133 -3.16 -15.18 23.53
CA GLU A 133 -2.36 -15.75 22.45
C GLU A 133 -1.81 -14.68 21.50
N VAL A 134 -2.55 -13.61 21.24
CA VAL A 134 -2.09 -12.49 20.39
C VAL A 134 -1.01 -11.70 21.11
N ALA A 135 -1.21 -11.37 22.40
CA ALA A 135 -0.21 -10.68 23.21
C ALA A 135 1.11 -11.47 23.28
N ASN A 136 1.04 -12.78 23.55
CA ASN A 136 2.22 -13.64 23.57
C ASN A 136 2.92 -13.70 22.19
N ALA A 137 2.17 -13.82 21.10
CA ALA A 137 2.74 -13.84 19.76
C ALA A 137 3.46 -12.54 19.39
N LEU A 138 2.93 -11.38 19.80
CA LEU A 138 3.55 -10.06 19.63
C LEU A 138 4.84 -9.93 20.46
N ALA A 139 4.81 -10.38 21.74
CA ALA A 139 5.99 -10.41 22.59
C ALA A 139 7.10 -11.30 22.00
N ASP A 140 6.75 -12.46 21.48
CA ASP A 140 7.70 -13.36 20.84
C ASP A 140 8.24 -12.80 19.51
N ALA A 141 7.41 -12.08 18.74
CA ALA A 141 7.86 -11.35 17.55
C ALA A 141 8.91 -10.28 17.93
N ALA A 142 8.64 -9.48 18.98
CA ALA A 142 9.58 -8.49 19.48
C ALA A 142 10.91 -9.13 19.94
N LYS A 143 10.88 -10.27 20.64
CA LYS A 143 12.08 -11.04 21.02
C LYS A 143 12.90 -11.51 19.80
N ARG A 144 12.27 -11.79 18.66
CA ARG A 144 12.93 -12.12 17.40
C ARG A 144 13.55 -10.90 16.69
N GLY A 145 13.37 -9.68 17.23
CA GLY A 145 13.86 -8.44 16.62
C GLY A 145 12.87 -7.81 15.62
N VAL A 146 11.64 -8.29 15.53
CA VAL A 146 10.58 -7.72 14.70
C VAL A 146 10.09 -6.41 15.34
N ARG A 147 10.01 -5.34 14.56
CA ARG A 147 9.46 -4.08 15.04
C ARG A 147 7.94 -4.18 15.19
N VAL A 148 7.43 -4.13 16.42
CA VAL A 148 6.00 -4.19 16.71
C VAL A 148 5.47 -2.79 16.99
N VAL A 149 4.46 -2.37 16.22
CA VAL A 149 3.74 -1.11 16.40
C VAL A 149 2.26 -1.41 16.64
N LEU A 150 1.77 -1.02 17.80
CA LEU A 150 0.37 -1.18 18.18
C LEU A 150 -0.32 0.17 18.17
N VAL A 151 -1.45 0.24 17.48
CA VAL A 151 -2.38 1.37 17.53
C VAL A 151 -3.64 0.89 18.24
N LEU A 152 -3.83 1.39 19.44
CA LEU A 152 -4.94 1.01 20.33
C LEU A 152 -5.87 2.21 20.52
N GLU A 153 -7.15 1.94 20.77
CA GLU A 153 -8.03 2.98 21.26
C GLU A 153 -7.62 3.34 22.69
N SER A 154 -7.52 4.65 22.99
CA SER A 154 -7.20 5.13 24.32
C SER A 154 -8.37 4.89 25.28
N ASP A 155 -8.06 4.84 26.58
CA ASP A 155 -9.06 4.77 27.65
C ASP A 155 -9.92 6.05 27.74
N ALA A 156 -11.01 5.98 28.50
CA ALA A 156 -11.92 7.11 28.67
C ALA A 156 -11.24 8.31 29.40
N ALA A 157 -10.22 8.08 30.23
CA ALA A 157 -9.46 9.12 30.90
C ALA A 157 -8.60 9.94 29.95
N ASN A 158 -8.18 9.34 28.81
CA ASN A 158 -7.41 9.96 27.75
C ASN A 158 -8.26 10.34 26.52
N GLY A 159 -9.59 10.41 26.66
CA GLY A 159 -10.52 10.81 25.59
C GLY A 159 -10.95 9.68 24.65
N GLY A 160 -10.63 8.43 24.97
CA GLY A 160 -11.11 7.23 24.26
C GLY A 160 -12.44 6.72 24.81
N LYS A 161 -12.88 5.56 24.31
CA LYS A 161 -14.14 4.91 24.71
C LYS A 161 -13.95 3.58 25.44
N VAL A 162 -12.73 3.28 25.87
CA VAL A 162 -12.38 2.04 26.57
C VAL A 162 -12.32 2.31 28.07
N ASP A 163 -12.97 1.49 28.89
CA ASP A 163 -13.11 1.70 30.34
C ASP A 163 -11.83 1.40 31.15
N PHE A 164 -10.71 1.04 30.50
CA PHE A 164 -9.45 0.77 31.17
C PHE A 164 -8.23 0.93 30.24
N ASP A 165 -7.03 1.11 30.82
CA ASP A 165 -5.76 1.21 30.10
C ASP A 165 -5.27 -0.19 29.68
N PRO A 166 -5.12 -0.49 28.37
CA PRO A 166 -4.62 -1.76 27.90
C PRO A 166 -3.10 -1.95 28.00
N LEU A 167 -2.33 -0.88 28.20
CA LEU A 167 -0.87 -0.89 28.15
C LEU A 167 -0.21 -1.80 29.19
N PRO A 168 -0.63 -1.86 30.46
CA PRO A 168 -0.04 -2.75 31.45
C PRO A 168 -0.13 -4.23 31.10
N HIS A 169 -1.20 -4.63 30.39
CA HIS A 169 -1.42 -6.04 30.00
C HIS A 169 -0.57 -6.47 28.79
N LEU A 170 -0.04 -5.52 28.03
CA LEU A 170 0.84 -5.78 26.88
C LEU A 170 2.33 -5.65 27.23
N ALA A 171 2.64 -4.94 28.32
CA ALA A 171 4.02 -4.68 28.72
C ALA A 171 4.70 -5.86 29.44
N GLY A 172 4.04 -7.01 29.57
CA GLY A 172 4.60 -8.23 30.18
C GLY A 172 5.39 -7.93 31.47
N GLU A 173 4.90 -8.34 32.63
CA GLU A 173 5.70 -8.25 33.85
C GLU A 173 7.07 -8.92 33.62
N SER A 174 8.12 -8.13 33.80
CA SER A 174 9.53 -8.59 33.78
C SER A 174 9.85 -9.29 35.09
#